data_4c307b8ef8aaf966dcabeb1844b0cb6f
#
_entry.id   4c307b8ef8aaf966dcabeb1844b0cb6f
#
_cell.length_a   1.000
_cell.length_b   1.000
_cell.length_c   1.000
_cell.angle_alpha   90.00
_cell.angle_beta   90.00
_cell.angle_gamma   90.00
#
_symmetry.space_group_name_H-M   'P 1'
#
loop_
_entity.id
_entity.type
_entity.pdbx_description
1 polymer ?
#
loop_
_entity_poly.entity_id
_entity_poly.type
_entity_poly.pdbx_seq_one_letter_code
_entity_poly.pdbx_strand_id
1 'polypeptide(L)'
;MKEERIVFLDYLRIFACFLVMMVHASEAFYGVGETPILSESHKLWIAIWDGMSRISVPLFVITSAYLLVPMSGSQSWSDFFKRRFLRIIPPMAVFMVIYALLSVWQEGWTWKDAFVALCQLPLNFPMNAFHLWFMYPLIGLYLLIPILSPWLRVATAKQERIFLY
;
A
#
# COMPACT_ATOMS: atom_id res chain seq x y z
N MET A 1 -18.38 23.29 7.37
CA MET A 1 -17.92 22.69 8.64
C MET A 1 -16.55 22.09 8.36
N LYS A 2 -15.51 22.48 9.11
CA LYS A 2 -14.23 21.76 9.11
C LYS A 2 -14.53 20.42 9.80
N GLU A 3 -14.31 19.30 9.08
CA GLU A 3 -14.33 18.00 9.75
C GLU A 3 -13.28 18.03 10.86
N GLU A 4 -13.69 17.70 12.08
CA GLU A 4 -12.77 17.63 13.21
C GLU A 4 -11.71 16.57 12.89
N ARG A 5 -10.46 16.96 12.96
CA ARG A 5 -9.31 16.07 12.74
C ARG A 5 -9.28 15.01 13.84
N ILE A 6 -9.44 13.75 13.49
CA ILE A 6 -9.37 12.64 14.43
C ILE A 6 -7.91 12.29 14.66
N VAL A 7 -7.31 12.91 15.68
CA VAL A 7 -5.90 12.77 16.02
C VAL A 7 -5.47 11.31 16.24
N PHE A 8 -6.37 10.48 16.80
CA PHE A 8 -6.13 9.05 16.99
C PHE A 8 -5.79 8.32 15.68
N LEU A 9 -6.49 8.64 14.58
CA LEU A 9 -6.20 8.02 13.27
C LEU A 9 -4.85 8.45 12.70
N ASP A 10 -4.38 9.67 13.01
CA ASP A 10 -3.04 10.10 12.61
C ASP A 10 -1.97 9.28 13.35
N TYR A 11 -2.14 9.05 14.67
CA TYR A 11 -1.23 8.18 15.43
C TYR A 11 -1.26 6.74 14.92
N LEU A 12 -2.43 6.18 14.60
CA LEU A 12 -2.53 4.84 14.01
C LEU A 12 -1.76 4.73 12.70
N ARG A 13 -1.81 5.77 11.86
CA ARG A 13 -1.06 5.80 10.60
C ARG A 13 0.44 5.87 10.81
N ILE A 14 0.90 6.70 11.76
CA ILE A 14 2.32 6.78 12.11
C ILE A 14 2.80 5.42 12.62
N PHE A 15 2.02 4.78 13.49
CA PHE A 15 2.33 3.45 13.99
C PHE A 15 2.36 2.40 12.88
N ALA A 16 1.38 2.43 11.97
CA ALA A 16 1.37 1.56 10.82
C ALA A 16 2.59 1.78 9.89
N CYS A 17 3.03 3.03 9.67
CA CYS A 17 4.28 3.32 8.96
C CYS A 17 5.50 2.70 9.64
N PHE A 18 5.59 2.81 10.96
CA PHE A 18 6.67 2.18 11.72
C PHE A 18 6.67 0.65 11.55
N LEU A 19 5.51 0.02 11.63
CA LEU A 19 5.39 -1.42 11.42
C LEU A 19 5.76 -1.84 9.99
N VAL A 20 5.42 -1.04 8.96
CA VAL A 20 5.88 -1.30 7.58
C VAL A 20 7.40 -1.27 7.49
N MET A 21 8.06 -0.30 8.13
CA MET A 21 9.53 -0.27 8.17
C MET A 21 10.10 -1.50 8.85
N MET A 22 9.47 -1.99 9.93
CA MET A 22 9.87 -3.22 10.62
C MET A 22 9.76 -4.46 9.73
N VAL A 23 8.67 -4.60 8.95
CA VAL A 23 8.53 -5.69 7.96
C VAL A 23 9.69 -5.65 6.96
N HIS A 24 9.94 -4.49 6.34
CA HIS A 24 11.01 -4.39 5.34
C HIS A 24 12.41 -4.57 5.94
N ALA A 25 12.63 -4.17 7.18
CA ALA A 25 13.90 -4.43 7.87
C ALA A 25 14.14 -5.91 8.14
N SER A 26 13.08 -6.70 8.32
CA SER A 26 13.19 -8.15 8.54
C SER A 26 13.34 -8.96 7.23
N GLU A 27 12.92 -8.41 6.09
CA GLU A 27 12.99 -9.09 4.77
C GLU A 27 14.41 -9.52 4.39
N ALA A 28 15.44 -8.77 4.78
CA ALA A 28 16.84 -9.12 4.53
C ALA A 28 17.26 -10.48 5.15
N PHE A 29 16.50 -11.00 6.11
CA PHE A 29 16.84 -12.23 6.84
C PHE A 29 16.07 -13.46 6.33
N TYR A 30 15.02 -13.29 5.52
CA TYR A 30 14.24 -14.40 4.94
C TYR A 30 13.75 -14.09 3.50
N GLY A 31 14.13 -12.93 2.96
CA GLY A 31 13.75 -12.48 1.62
C GLY A 31 14.50 -13.19 0.50
N VAL A 32 14.36 -12.68 -0.71
CA VAL A 32 15.01 -13.20 -1.91
C VAL A 32 16.51 -12.89 -1.85
N GLY A 33 17.35 -13.93 -1.81
CA GLY A 33 18.81 -13.81 -1.81
C GLY A 33 19.49 -14.78 -0.84
N GLU A 34 20.82 -14.65 -0.68
CA GLU A 34 21.57 -15.41 0.32
C GLU A 34 21.17 -14.92 1.72
N THR A 35 20.41 -15.74 2.43
CA THR A 35 20.07 -15.42 3.81
C THR A 35 21.29 -15.60 4.71
N PRO A 36 21.56 -14.66 5.63
CA PRO A 36 22.64 -14.83 6.60
C PRO A 36 22.47 -16.13 7.40
N ILE A 37 23.59 -16.79 7.73
CA ILE A 37 23.55 -17.96 8.62
C ILE A 37 23.17 -17.47 10.03
N LEU A 38 21.94 -17.73 10.43
CA LEU A 38 21.39 -17.30 11.71
C LEU A 38 21.16 -18.52 12.61
N SER A 39 21.35 -18.34 13.92
CA SER A 39 20.93 -19.33 14.92
C SER A 39 19.39 -19.46 14.92
N GLU A 40 18.89 -20.63 15.36
CA GLU A 40 17.44 -20.86 15.43
C GLU A 40 16.72 -19.85 16.35
N SER A 41 17.37 -19.40 17.41
CA SER A 41 16.82 -18.34 18.25
C SER A 41 16.66 -17.00 17.52
N HIS A 42 17.61 -16.61 16.68
CA HIS A 42 17.51 -15.39 15.88
C HIS A 42 16.38 -15.51 14.84
N LYS A 43 16.26 -16.63 14.18
CA LYS A 43 15.16 -16.90 13.23
C LYS A 43 13.80 -16.76 13.90
N LEU A 44 13.66 -17.31 15.11
CA LEU A 44 12.42 -17.22 15.89
C LEU A 44 12.06 -15.77 16.22
N TRP A 45 13.02 -14.99 16.71
CA TRP A 45 12.77 -13.57 17.02
C TRP A 45 12.41 -12.75 15.78
N ILE A 46 13.09 -12.97 14.66
CA ILE A 46 12.77 -12.31 13.39
C ILE A 46 11.35 -12.68 12.96
N ALA A 47 10.97 -13.96 13.01
CA ALA A 47 9.64 -14.41 12.64
C ALA A 47 8.54 -13.79 13.54
N ILE A 48 8.79 -13.65 14.84
CA ILE A 48 7.86 -13.00 15.77
C ILE A 48 7.69 -11.52 15.42
N TRP A 49 8.79 -10.80 15.25
CA TRP A 49 8.73 -9.36 14.91
C TRP A 49 8.10 -9.10 13.56
N ASP A 50 8.45 -9.89 12.54
CA ASP A 50 7.83 -9.80 11.22
C ASP A 50 6.33 -10.09 11.29
N GLY A 51 5.95 -11.19 11.92
CA GLY A 51 4.54 -11.59 12.07
C GLY A 51 3.69 -10.52 12.77
N MET A 52 4.19 -9.95 13.86
CA MET A 52 3.52 -8.85 14.56
C MET A 52 3.42 -7.59 13.71
N SER A 53 4.43 -7.30 12.90
CA SER A 53 4.49 -6.10 12.07
C SER A 53 3.57 -6.15 10.84
N ARG A 54 3.13 -7.34 10.40
CA ARG A 54 2.26 -7.51 9.23
C ARG A 54 0.85 -6.93 9.38
N ILE A 55 0.43 -6.60 10.60
CA ILE A 55 -0.82 -5.84 10.84
C ILE A 55 -0.79 -4.42 10.23
N SER A 56 0.37 -3.93 9.83
CA SER A 56 0.57 -2.60 9.26
C SER A 56 -0.34 -2.30 8.07
N VAL A 57 -0.41 -3.23 7.10
CA VAL A 57 -1.22 -3.05 5.88
C VAL A 57 -2.71 -3.01 6.19
N PRO A 58 -3.30 -3.94 6.96
CA PRO A 58 -4.67 -3.82 7.44
C PRO A 58 -4.96 -2.50 8.16
N LEU A 59 -4.07 -2.02 9.02
CA LEU A 59 -4.23 -0.73 9.70
C LEU A 59 -4.30 0.44 8.72
N PHE A 60 -3.48 0.47 7.66
CA PHE A 60 -3.56 1.48 6.62
C PHE A 60 -4.87 1.42 5.85
N VAL A 61 -5.33 0.23 5.50
CA VAL A 61 -6.59 0.03 4.79
C VAL A 61 -7.76 0.52 5.64
N ILE A 62 -7.84 0.06 6.91
CA ILE A 62 -8.94 0.42 7.81
C ILE A 62 -8.97 1.93 8.08
N THR A 63 -7.83 2.54 8.40
CA THR A 63 -7.76 3.99 8.66
C THR A 63 -8.08 4.81 7.42
N SER A 64 -7.70 4.34 6.24
CA SER A 64 -8.03 5.00 4.97
C SER A 64 -9.50 4.84 4.63
N ALA A 65 -10.07 3.64 4.80
CA ALA A 65 -11.49 3.39 4.59
C ALA A 65 -12.34 4.26 5.52
N TYR A 66 -12.03 4.31 6.81
CA TYR A 66 -12.75 5.12 7.78
C TYR A 66 -12.86 6.61 7.40
N LEU A 67 -11.80 7.16 6.81
CA LEU A 67 -11.77 8.57 6.40
C LEU A 67 -12.37 8.86 5.03
N LEU A 68 -12.54 7.84 4.20
CA LEU A 68 -12.92 8.00 2.80
C LEU A 68 -14.30 7.44 2.46
N VAL A 69 -14.83 6.57 3.29
CA VAL A 69 -16.08 5.83 3.03
C VAL A 69 -17.13 6.16 4.10
N PRO A 70 -18.37 6.47 3.68
CA PRO A 70 -18.80 6.71 2.31
C PRO A 70 -18.31 8.05 1.76
N MET A 71 -18.00 8.11 0.48
CA MET A 71 -17.64 9.36 -0.19
C MET A 71 -18.78 10.40 -0.03
N SER A 72 -18.44 11.67 0.19
CA SER A 72 -19.45 12.74 0.33
C SER A 72 -20.38 12.82 -0.90
N GLY A 73 -21.69 13.01 -0.65
CA GLY A 73 -22.69 13.10 -1.71
C GLY A 73 -22.50 14.26 -2.69
N SER A 74 -21.85 15.32 -2.23
CA SER A 74 -21.54 16.51 -3.03
C SER A 74 -20.22 16.39 -3.80
N GLN A 75 -19.42 15.36 -3.54
CA GLN A 75 -18.12 15.18 -4.17
C GLN A 75 -18.24 14.48 -5.54
N SER A 76 -17.73 15.13 -6.61
CA SER A 76 -17.62 14.53 -7.92
C SER A 76 -16.62 13.36 -7.92
N TRP A 77 -16.90 12.32 -8.70
CA TRP A 77 -15.96 11.21 -8.93
C TRP A 77 -14.63 11.69 -9.51
N SER A 78 -14.69 12.62 -10.47
CA SER A 78 -13.51 13.21 -11.08
C SER A 78 -12.61 13.89 -10.04
N ASP A 79 -13.20 14.70 -9.14
CA ASP A 79 -12.45 15.38 -8.08
C ASP A 79 -11.90 14.41 -7.05
N PHE A 80 -12.64 13.33 -6.75
CA PHE A 80 -12.18 12.26 -5.87
C PHE A 80 -10.93 11.59 -6.45
N PHE A 81 -11.00 11.10 -7.69
CA PHE A 81 -9.89 10.42 -8.35
C PHE A 81 -8.69 11.33 -8.55
N LYS A 82 -8.91 12.56 -9.05
CA LYS A 82 -7.84 13.53 -9.26
C LYS A 82 -7.04 13.77 -7.97
N ARG A 83 -7.71 14.02 -6.85
CA ARG A 83 -7.03 14.25 -5.56
C ARG A 83 -6.28 13.03 -5.05
N ARG A 84 -6.74 11.80 -5.30
CA ARG A 84 -6.11 10.57 -4.81
C ARG A 84 -4.98 10.13 -5.71
N PHE A 85 -5.21 10.10 -7.00
CA PHE A 85 -4.21 9.65 -7.97
C PHE A 85 -3.03 10.60 -8.08
N LEU A 86 -3.25 11.91 -8.02
CA LEU A 86 -2.14 12.89 -8.00
C LEU A 86 -1.25 12.79 -6.74
N ARG A 87 -1.72 12.15 -5.68
CA ARG A 87 -0.89 11.89 -4.48
C ARG A 87 -0.09 10.61 -4.55
N ILE A 88 -0.53 9.64 -5.34
CA ILE A 88 0.06 8.29 -5.38
C ILE A 88 0.86 8.07 -6.64
N ILE A 89 0.29 8.37 -7.81
CA ILE A 89 0.90 8.03 -9.10
C ILE A 89 2.23 8.76 -9.32
N PRO A 90 2.34 10.10 -9.09
CA PRO A 90 3.61 10.78 -9.33
C PRO A 90 4.76 10.27 -8.45
N PRO A 91 4.64 10.16 -7.11
CA PRO A 91 5.71 9.57 -6.30
C PRO A 91 6.02 8.13 -6.71
N MET A 92 5.00 7.30 -6.96
CA MET A 92 5.19 5.94 -7.44
C MET A 92 6.01 5.90 -8.73
N ALA A 93 5.65 6.73 -9.74
CA ALA A 93 6.36 6.80 -11.01
C ALA A 93 7.83 7.22 -10.82
N VAL A 94 8.08 8.22 -9.97
CA VAL A 94 9.46 8.67 -9.66
C VAL A 94 10.28 7.53 -9.04
N PHE A 95 9.75 6.84 -8.04
CA PHE A 95 10.46 5.71 -7.43
C PHE A 95 10.68 4.57 -8.41
N MET A 96 9.69 4.23 -9.26
CA MET A 96 9.85 3.20 -10.29
C MET A 96 10.97 3.55 -11.28
N VAL A 97 11.09 4.82 -11.69
CA VAL A 97 12.21 5.27 -12.52
C VAL A 97 13.54 5.12 -11.77
N ILE A 98 13.60 5.54 -10.49
CA ILE A 98 14.81 5.41 -9.68
C ILE A 98 15.24 3.93 -9.59
N TYR A 99 14.30 3.01 -9.30
CA TYR A 99 14.62 1.57 -9.24
C TYR A 99 15.06 1.00 -10.58
N ALA A 100 14.42 1.39 -11.69
CA ALA A 100 14.86 0.97 -13.02
C ALA A 100 16.28 1.43 -13.32
N LEU A 101 16.66 2.66 -12.95
CA LEU A 101 18.02 3.18 -13.09
C LEU A 101 19.03 2.45 -12.18
N LEU A 102 18.65 2.15 -10.95
CA LEU A 102 19.48 1.38 -10.01
C LEU A 102 19.72 -0.03 -10.53
N SER A 103 18.70 -0.69 -11.11
CA SER A 103 18.88 -2.03 -11.71
C SER A 103 19.82 -2.02 -12.89
N VAL A 104 19.84 -0.96 -13.71
CA VAL A 104 20.87 -0.80 -14.77
C VAL A 104 22.25 -0.66 -14.18
N TRP A 105 22.39 0.06 -13.08
CA TRP A 105 23.70 0.34 -12.49
C TRP A 105 24.24 -0.80 -11.63
N GLN A 106 23.40 -1.47 -10.86
CA GLN A 106 23.79 -2.46 -9.85
C GLN A 106 23.54 -3.91 -10.27
N GLU A 107 22.49 -4.16 -11.06
CA GLU A 107 22.02 -5.51 -11.39
C GLU A 107 22.35 -5.93 -12.83
N GLY A 108 23.05 -5.07 -13.59
CA GLY A 108 23.48 -5.39 -14.95
C GLY A 108 22.35 -5.35 -16.00
N TRP A 109 21.24 -4.68 -15.70
CA TRP A 109 20.16 -4.49 -16.68
C TRP A 109 20.64 -3.62 -17.85
N THR A 110 20.11 -3.91 -19.05
CA THR A 110 20.26 -3.01 -20.18
C THR A 110 19.26 -1.86 -20.11
N TRP A 111 19.55 -0.75 -20.78
CA TRP A 111 18.60 0.36 -20.92
C TRP A 111 17.26 -0.07 -21.54
N LYS A 112 17.31 -1.09 -22.43
CA LYS A 112 16.12 -1.69 -23.01
C LYS A 112 15.27 -2.39 -21.96
N ASP A 113 15.89 -3.16 -21.06
CA ASP A 113 15.20 -3.87 -19.99
C ASP A 113 14.51 -2.88 -19.04
N ALA A 114 15.21 -1.81 -18.63
CA ALA A 114 14.66 -0.74 -17.82
C ALA A 114 13.45 -0.06 -18.49
N PHE A 115 13.55 0.27 -19.78
CA PHE A 115 12.46 0.87 -20.53
C PHE A 115 11.25 -0.06 -20.64
N VAL A 116 11.46 -1.34 -20.96
CA VAL A 116 10.41 -2.36 -21.05
C VAL A 116 9.72 -2.52 -19.69
N ALA A 117 10.48 -2.59 -18.59
CA ALA A 117 9.94 -2.68 -17.24
C ALA A 117 9.02 -1.48 -16.92
N LEU A 118 9.44 -0.26 -17.24
CA LEU A 118 8.63 0.94 -17.04
C LEU A 118 7.35 0.94 -17.88
N CYS A 119 7.41 0.47 -19.13
CA CYS A 119 6.22 0.34 -19.98
C CYS A 119 5.23 -0.72 -19.47
N GLN A 120 5.72 -1.74 -18.80
CA GLN A 120 4.89 -2.83 -18.26
C GLN A 120 4.24 -2.50 -16.90
N LEU A 121 4.62 -1.43 -16.24
CA LEU A 121 4.12 -1.05 -14.91
C LEU A 121 2.59 -1.13 -14.74
N PRO A 122 1.76 -0.74 -15.70
CA PRO A 122 0.31 -0.84 -15.55
C PRO A 122 -0.23 -2.28 -15.50
N LEU A 123 0.53 -3.24 -16.04
CA LEU A 123 0.10 -4.63 -16.24
C LEU A 123 0.93 -5.64 -15.44
N ASN A 124 2.15 -5.28 -15.12
CA ASN A 124 3.10 -6.18 -14.48
C ASN A 124 3.77 -5.51 -13.27
N PHE A 125 3.88 -6.28 -12.19
CA PHE A 125 4.50 -5.82 -10.96
C PHE A 125 6.04 -5.85 -11.08
N PRO A 126 6.76 -4.74 -10.82
CA PRO A 126 8.21 -4.71 -10.95
C PRO A 126 8.87 -5.42 -9.76
N MET A 127 9.54 -6.54 -10.04
CA MET A 127 10.22 -7.33 -9.00
C MET A 127 11.39 -6.58 -8.34
N ASN A 128 12.04 -5.66 -9.06
CA ASN A 128 13.11 -4.81 -8.53
C ASN A 128 12.62 -3.72 -7.54
N ALA A 129 11.32 -3.48 -7.48
CA ALA A 129 10.70 -2.51 -6.58
C ALA A 129 9.60 -3.18 -5.72
N PHE A 130 9.87 -4.40 -5.24
CA PHE A 130 8.91 -5.25 -4.56
C PHE A 130 8.15 -4.56 -3.43
N HIS A 131 8.79 -3.73 -2.61
CA HIS A 131 8.16 -3.00 -1.51
C HIS A 131 7.07 -1.99 -1.95
N LEU A 132 6.97 -1.65 -3.24
CA LEU A 132 5.90 -0.80 -3.77
C LEU A 132 4.62 -1.58 -4.15
N TRP A 133 4.58 -2.89 -3.90
CA TRP A 133 3.43 -3.74 -4.21
C TRP A 133 2.10 -3.21 -3.67
N PHE A 134 2.12 -2.58 -2.50
CA PHE A 134 0.91 -2.07 -1.85
C PHE A 134 0.23 -0.93 -2.62
N MET A 135 0.95 -0.24 -3.52
CA MET A 135 0.36 0.83 -4.34
C MET A 135 -0.74 0.30 -5.27
N TYR A 136 -0.62 -0.93 -5.77
CA TYR A 136 -1.60 -1.56 -6.66
C TYR A 136 -2.93 -1.86 -5.96
N PRO A 137 -2.97 -2.60 -4.82
CA PRO A 137 -4.19 -2.75 -4.03
C PRO A 137 -4.79 -1.43 -3.59
N LEU A 138 -3.98 -0.44 -3.24
CA LEU A 138 -4.46 0.88 -2.82
C LEU A 138 -5.18 1.62 -3.96
N ILE A 139 -4.66 1.56 -5.18
CA ILE A 139 -5.33 2.08 -6.37
C ILE A 139 -6.66 1.34 -6.59
N GLY A 140 -6.67 0.01 -6.50
CA GLY A 140 -7.87 -0.81 -6.58
C GLY A 140 -8.94 -0.42 -5.56
N LEU A 141 -8.55 -0.21 -4.30
CA LEU A 141 -9.45 0.27 -3.25
C LEU A 141 -10.04 1.65 -3.59
N TYR A 142 -9.23 2.57 -4.12
CA TYR A 142 -9.75 3.89 -4.53
C TYR A 142 -10.74 3.81 -5.69
N LEU A 143 -10.60 2.85 -6.59
CA LEU A 143 -11.57 2.62 -7.66
C LEU A 143 -12.90 2.08 -7.10
N LEU A 144 -12.86 1.28 -6.04
CA LEU A 144 -14.07 0.71 -5.41
C LEU A 144 -14.86 1.72 -4.56
N ILE A 145 -14.21 2.70 -3.94
CA ILE A 145 -14.87 3.65 -3.02
C ILE A 145 -16.07 4.37 -3.66
N PRO A 146 -15.98 4.99 -4.85
CA PRO A 146 -17.13 5.66 -5.45
C PRO A 146 -18.25 4.70 -5.83
N ILE A 147 -17.92 3.45 -6.17
CA ILE A 147 -18.89 2.40 -6.53
C ILE A 147 -19.69 1.96 -5.30
N LEU A 148 -19.03 1.74 -4.17
CA LEU A 148 -19.65 1.27 -2.93
C LEU A 148 -20.34 2.38 -2.15
N SER A 149 -19.89 3.62 -2.26
CA SER A 149 -20.38 4.75 -1.45
C SER A 149 -21.88 5.03 -1.58
N PRO A 150 -22.53 4.95 -2.76
CA PRO A 150 -23.98 5.13 -2.89
C PRO A 150 -24.75 4.09 -2.10
N TRP A 151 -24.33 2.81 -2.14
CA TRP A 151 -24.95 1.74 -1.39
C TRP A 151 -24.77 1.92 0.12
N LEU A 152 -23.54 2.21 0.57
CA LEU A 152 -23.23 2.40 2.00
C LEU A 152 -24.00 3.56 2.65
N ARG A 153 -24.40 4.58 1.87
CA ARG A 153 -25.21 5.69 2.42
C ARG A 153 -26.64 5.31 2.74
N VAL A 154 -27.18 4.29 2.09
CA VAL A 154 -28.57 3.86 2.23
C VAL A 154 -28.71 2.49 2.87
N ALA A 155 -27.60 1.79 3.07
CA ALA A 155 -27.57 0.47 3.65
C ALA A 155 -28.06 0.49 5.11
N THR A 156 -28.89 -0.46 5.46
CA THR A 156 -29.30 -0.70 6.86
C THR A 156 -28.25 -1.55 7.57
N ALA A 157 -28.15 -1.44 8.88
CA ALA A 157 -27.23 -2.26 9.68
C ALA A 157 -27.40 -3.77 9.46
N LYS A 158 -28.61 -4.23 9.08
CA LYS A 158 -28.87 -5.62 8.71
C LYS A 158 -28.22 -5.99 7.40
N GLN A 159 -28.31 -5.13 6.38
CA GLN A 159 -27.66 -5.34 5.08
C GLN A 159 -26.14 -5.33 5.17
N GLU A 160 -25.59 -4.41 5.97
CA GLU A 160 -24.14 -4.37 6.23
C GLU A 160 -23.66 -5.66 6.89
N ARG A 161 -24.40 -6.17 7.91
CA ARG A 161 -24.05 -7.46 8.54
C ARG A 161 -24.11 -8.63 7.56
N ILE A 162 -25.12 -8.71 6.70
CA ILE A 162 -25.24 -9.79 5.70
C ILE A 162 -24.07 -9.71 4.69
N PHE A 163 -23.60 -8.51 4.38
CA PHE A 163 -22.45 -8.34 3.46
C PHE A 163 -21.13 -8.76 4.08
N LEU A 164 -20.99 -8.66 5.41
CA LEU A 164 -19.75 -8.98 6.14
C LEU A 164 -19.64 -10.47 6.55
N TYR A 165 -20.73 -11.23 6.47
CA TYR A 165 -20.79 -12.66 6.82
C TYR A 165 -21.23 -13.52 5.63
#